data_d872d9617044f60b79bdadfb0fc70627
#
_entry.id   d872d9617044f60b79bdadfb0fc70627
#
_cell.length_a   1.000
_cell.length_b   1.000
_cell.length_c   1.000
_cell.angle_alpha   90.00
_cell.angle_beta   90.00
_cell.angle_gamma   90.00
#
_symmetry.space_group_name_H-M   'P 1'
#
loop_
_entity.id
_entity.type
_entity.pdbx_description
1 polymer ?
#
loop_
_entity_poly.entity_id
_entity_poly.type
_entity_poly.pdbx_seq_one_letter_code
_entity_poly.pdbx_strand_id
1 'polypeptide(L)'
;MKRYKNDPRILAWCLYNEPEHTDGFDTISFIKEVYRWAREVNPSQPLTSPMCAMPDARSYNKPISDFICENSDIISFHCYDDINRTTQFVEYALRYGRPVLCSEWMARTRGSDYPSILPLFKEKKIGSFSYGLVNGKQQCQYPWNTVVDGKPVPFTEEPELWFHDLFRPDHTPYNEEEIRYIKDYLGK
;
A
#
# COMPACT_ATOMS: atom_id res chain seq x y z
N MET A 1 0.26 21.51 0.72
CA MET A 1 -0.14 21.36 2.12
C MET A 1 -0.67 22.67 2.73
N LYS A 2 0.05 23.81 2.79
CA LYS A 2 -0.38 25.07 3.47
C LYS A 2 -1.82 25.49 3.16
N ARG A 3 -2.24 25.44 1.88
CA ARG A 3 -3.58 25.85 1.42
C ARG A 3 -4.71 25.00 2.03
N TYR A 4 -4.47 23.73 2.31
CA TYR A 4 -5.49 22.75 2.72
C TYR A 4 -5.25 22.16 4.11
N LYS A 5 -4.39 22.77 4.91
CA LYS A 5 -3.97 22.23 6.21
C LYS A 5 -5.08 22.01 7.24
N ASN A 6 -6.25 22.62 7.03
CA ASN A 6 -7.42 22.48 7.89
C ASN A 6 -8.65 22.00 7.10
N ASP A 7 -8.47 21.41 5.93
CA ASP A 7 -9.58 20.93 5.10
C ASP A 7 -10.07 19.58 5.63
N PRO A 8 -11.32 19.47 6.13
CA PRO A 8 -11.84 18.25 6.74
C PRO A 8 -12.08 17.10 5.74
N ARG A 9 -11.95 17.36 4.43
CA ARG A 9 -12.06 16.33 3.39
C ARG A 9 -10.79 15.50 3.24
N ILE A 10 -9.67 15.95 3.81
CA ILE A 10 -8.38 15.27 3.76
C ILE A 10 -8.23 14.40 5.00
N LEU A 11 -8.15 13.09 4.82
CA LEU A 11 -7.96 12.13 5.90
C LEU A 11 -6.55 12.20 6.50
N ALA A 12 -5.54 12.19 5.65
CA ALA A 12 -4.14 12.19 6.03
C ALA A 12 -3.28 12.75 4.89
N TRP A 13 -2.05 13.16 5.18
CA TRP A 13 -1.04 13.54 4.18
C TRP A 13 -0.01 12.43 4.06
N CYS A 14 0.02 11.78 2.90
CA CYS A 14 1.14 10.93 2.50
C CYS A 14 2.25 11.83 1.98
N LEU A 15 3.39 11.82 2.67
CA LEU A 15 4.48 12.75 2.38
C LEU A 15 5.41 12.26 1.27
N TYR A 16 5.59 10.95 1.18
CA TYR A 16 6.42 10.32 0.16
C TYR A 16 5.98 8.86 -0.01
N ASN A 17 5.84 8.42 -1.25
CA ASN A 17 5.47 7.03 -1.55
C ASN A 17 6.72 6.15 -1.61
N GLU A 18 6.73 5.04 -0.84
CA GLU A 18 7.73 3.97 -0.92
C GLU A 18 9.18 4.47 -0.97
N PRO A 19 9.65 5.23 0.03
CA PRO A 19 10.97 5.85 -0.03
C PRO A 19 12.12 4.85 -0.07
N GLU A 20 11.88 3.60 0.33
CA GLU A 20 12.87 2.52 0.29
C GLU A 20 13.24 2.06 -1.12
N HIS A 21 12.42 2.38 -2.13
CA HIS A 21 12.66 2.01 -3.52
C HIS A 21 13.54 3.02 -4.30
N THR A 22 14.09 4.03 -3.63
CA THR A 22 14.87 5.06 -4.29
C THR A 22 16.37 4.73 -4.25
N ASP A 23 16.89 4.15 -5.33
CA ASP A 23 18.31 3.83 -5.46
C ASP A 23 19.18 5.05 -5.81
N GLY A 24 20.41 5.07 -5.28
CA GLY A 24 21.43 6.07 -5.67
C GLY A 24 21.18 7.49 -5.15
N PHE A 25 20.22 7.68 -4.24
CA PHE A 25 19.89 8.96 -3.64
C PHE A 25 19.92 8.87 -2.10
N ASP A 26 20.32 9.95 -1.43
CA ASP A 26 20.26 10.02 0.05
C ASP A 26 18.81 10.24 0.51
N THR A 27 18.01 9.19 0.39
CA THR A 27 16.57 9.21 0.68
C THR A 27 16.29 9.52 2.14
N ILE A 28 17.13 9.01 3.07
CA ILE A 28 16.89 9.24 4.49
C ILE A 28 17.02 10.73 4.86
N SER A 29 18.02 11.43 4.35
CA SER A 29 18.17 12.88 4.58
C SER A 29 17.03 13.67 3.95
N PHE A 30 16.63 13.28 2.75
CA PHE A 30 15.49 13.92 2.07
C PHE A 30 14.17 13.72 2.82
N ILE A 31 13.85 12.51 3.26
CA ILE A 31 12.63 12.21 4.03
C ILE A 31 12.59 13.00 5.34
N LYS A 32 13.70 13.10 6.04
CA LYS A 32 13.80 13.94 7.25
C LYS A 32 13.41 15.39 6.97
N GLU A 33 13.90 15.96 5.88
CA GLU A 33 13.55 17.33 5.47
C GLU A 33 12.08 17.46 5.07
N VAL A 34 11.52 16.49 4.34
CA VAL A 34 10.11 16.48 3.97
C VAL A 34 9.20 16.46 5.21
N TYR A 35 9.51 15.63 6.21
CA TYR A 35 8.78 15.62 7.48
C TYR A 35 8.93 16.93 8.24
N ARG A 36 10.15 17.51 8.30
CA ARG A 36 10.38 18.80 8.93
C ARG A 36 9.51 19.89 8.30
N TRP A 37 9.50 20.01 6.97
CA TRP A 37 8.64 20.98 6.27
C TRP A 37 7.16 20.74 6.49
N ALA A 38 6.73 19.50 6.54
CA ALA A 38 5.34 19.17 6.81
C ALA A 38 4.92 19.56 8.24
N ARG A 39 5.78 19.29 9.24
CA ARG A 39 5.54 19.69 10.63
C ARG A 39 5.54 21.21 10.80
N GLU A 40 6.37 21.96 10.08
CA GLU A 40 6.34 23.44 10.08
C GLU A 40 5.03 24.00 9.53
N VAL A 41 4.40 23.33 8.57
CA VAL A 41 3.07 23.71 8.08
C VAL A 41 2.01 23.49 9.16
N ASN A 42 2.21 22.53 10.05
CA ASN A 42 1.31 22.14 11.13
C ASN A 42 -0.12 21.89 10.65
N PRO A 43 -0.37 20.89 9.79
CA PRO A 43 -1.72 20.54 9.35
C PRO A 43 -2.51 19.90 10.50
N SER A 44 -3.83 20.04 10.46
CA SER A 44 -4.73 19.34 11.39
C SER A 44 -4.86 17.84 11.08
N GLN A 45 -4.50 17.46 9.86
CA GLN A 45 -4.53 16.06 9.42
C GLN A 45 -3.23 15.35 9.79
N PRO A 46 -3.30 14.04 10.08
CA PRO A 46 -2.13 13.23 10.38
C PRO A 46 -1.18 13.10 9.17
N LEU A 47 0.09 12.92 9.48
CA LEU A 47 1.14 12.66 8.50
C LEU A 47 1.49 11.18 8.45
N THR A 48 1.82 10.70 7.25
CA THR A 48 2.28 9.34 7.01
C THR A 48 3.21 9.27 5.79
N SER A 49 3.99 8.20 5.69
CA SER A 49 4.64 7.70 4.48
C SER A 49 4.63 6.18 4.56
N PRO A 50 4.20 5.47 3.52
CA PRO A 50 4.16 4.01 3.60
C PRO A 50 5.55 3.39 3.48
N MET A 51 5.86 2.47 4.39
CA MET A 51 6.99 1.55 4.22
C MET A 51 6.59 0.42 3.27
N CYS A 52 7.50 0.01 2.39
CA CYS A 52 7.28 -1.08 1.43
C CYS A 52 8.32 -2.20 1.57
N ALA A 53 9.37 -2.00 2.35
CA ALA A 53 10.36 -3.01 2.68
C ALA A 53 10.34 -3.34 4.16
N MET A 54 10.36 -4.63 4.50
CA MET A 54 10.49 -5.04 5.90
C MET A 54 11.86 -4.62 6.45
N PRO A 55 11.88 -3.86 7.53
CA PRO A 55 13.12 -3.40 8.15
C PRO A 55 13.75 -4.51 9.00
N ASP A 56 14.28 -5.55 8.37
CA ASP A 56 15.11 -6.52 9.08
C ASP A 56 16.46 -5.90 9.46
N ALA A 57 17.14 -6.51 10.42
CA ALA A 57 18.37 -5.97 11.00
C ALA A 57 19.52 -5.82 9.98
N ARG A 58 19.41 -6.43 8.81
CA ARG A 58 20.42 -6.42 7.74
C ARG A 58 20.02 -5.55 6.55
N SER A 59 18.77 -5.06 6.54
CA SER A 59 18.28 -4.24 5.44
C SER A 59 18.90 -2.83 5.48
N TYR A 60 19.48 -2.39 4.35
CA TYR A 60 19.95 -1.02 4.19
C TYR A 60 18.79 0.00 4.28
N ASN A 61 17.55 -0.45 4.09
CA ASN A 61 16.35 0.36 4.18
C ASN A 61 15.85 0.58 5.63
N LYS A 62 16.40 -0.20 6.59
CA LYS A 62 15.96 -0.12 7.99
C LYS A 62 15.96 1.31 8.55
N PRO A 63 16.98 2.16 8.34
CA PRO A 63 16.95 3.54 8.84
C PRO A 63 15.80 4.38 8.28
N ILE A 64 15.38 4.12 7.04
CA ILE A 64 14.25 4.82 6.40
C ILE A 64 12.94 4.37 7.06
N SER A 65 12.71 3.06 7.13
CA SER A 65 11.49 2.48 7.71
C SER A 65 11.34 2.83 9.20
N ASP A 66 12.43 2.76 9.98
CA ASP A 66 12.44 3.18 11.39
C ASP A 66 12.06 4.66 11.51
N PHE A 67 12.70 5.55 10.73
CA PHE A 67 12.40 6.97 10.76
C PHE A 67 10.94 7.27 10.41
N ILE A 68 10.38 6.63 9.36
CA ILE A 68 8.98 6.77 8.97
C ILE A 68 8.07 6.37 10.13
N CYS A 69 8.28 5.19 10.70
CA CYS A 69 7.46 4.67 11.79
C CYS A 69 7.56 5.52 13.05
N GLU A 70 8.73 6.10 13.35
CA GLU A 70 8.93 6.97 14.51
C GLU A 70 8.27 8.36 14.36
N ASN A 71 8.15 8.86 13.12
CA ASN A 71 7.75 10.24 12.85
C ASN A 71 6.35 10.40 12.24
N SER A 72 5.72 9.32 11.78
CA SER A 72 4.34 9.32 11.25
C SER A 72 3.31 9.36 12.37
N ASP A 73 2.19 10.02 12.15
CA ASP A 73 1.04 9.98 13.06
C ASP A 73 0.18 8.73 12.83
N ILE A 74 0.13 8.25 11.59
CA ILE A 74 -0.43 6.96 11.18
C ILE A 74 0.71 6.15 10.58
N ILE A 75 0.94 4.93 11.07
CA ILE A 75 1.91 4.03 10.46
C ILE A 75 1.29 3.41 9.23
N SER A 76 1.77 3.75 8.05
CA SER A 76 1.29 3.10 6.82
C SER A 76 2.33 2.17 6.22
N PHE A 77 1.85 1.16 5.50
CA PHE A 77 2.70 0.22 4.78
C PHE A 77 2.03 -0.27 3.50
N HIS A 78 2.84 -0.76 2.57
CA HIS A 78 2.41 -1.51 1.40
C HIS A 78 2.88 -2.96 1.52
N CYS A 79 2.00 -3.90 1.21
CA CYS A 79 2.36 -5.31 1.15
C CYS A 79 1.51 -6.04 0.12
N TYR A 80 2.14 -6.48 -0.94
CA TYR A 80 1.50 -7.24 -2.02
C TYR A 80 1.80 -8.74 -1.94
N ASP A 81 2.42 -9.18 -0.84
CA ASP A 81 2.75 -10.57 -0.60
C ASP A 81 1.67 -11.31 0.20
N ASP A 82 1.89 -12.58 0.45
CA ASP A 82 0.97 -13.47 1.16
C ASP A 82 0.71 -13.05 2.62
N ILE A 83 -0.16 -13.81 3.27
CA ILE A 83 -0.58 -13.58 4.66
C ILE A 83 0.61 -13.60 5.64
N ASN A 84 1.63 -14.43 5.40
CA ASN A 84 2.78 -14.51 6.31
C ASN A 84 3.58 -13.22 6.28
N ARG A 85 3.84 -12.70 5.08
CA ARG A 85 4.55 -11.44 4.91
C ARG A 85 3.73 -10.26 5.41
N THR A 86 2.44 -10.24 5.10
CA THR A 86 1.52 -9.19 5.58
C THR A 86 1.46 -9.18 7.12
N THR A 87 1.43 -10.35 7.77
CA THR A 87 1.46 -10.45 9.23
C THR A 87 2.72 -9.82 9.82
N GLN A 88 3.89 -10.05 9.21
CA GLN A 88 5.14 -9.43 9.65
C GLN A 88 5.08 -7.89 9.61
N PHE A 89 4.54 -7.30 8.51
CA PHE A 89 4.35 -5.85 8.42
C PHE A 89 3.40 -5.32 9.50
N VAL A 90 2.27 -5.99 9.70
CA VAL A 90 1.28 -5.63 10.73
C VAL A 90 1.90 -5.67 12.13
N GLU A 91 2.57 -6.76 12.47
CA GLU A 91 3.23 -6.91 13.78
C GLU A 91 4.32 -5.86 13.99
N TYR A 92 5.10 -5.55 12.95
CA TYR A 92 6.11 -4.51 13.02
C TYR A 92 5.48 -3.13 13.25
N ALA A 93 4.47 -2.77 12.48
CA ALA A 93 3.78 -1.48 12.58
C ALA A 93 3.10 -1.28 13.95
N LEU A 94 2.47 -2.32 14.48
CA LEU A 94 1.76 -2.26 15.78
C LEU A 94 2.68 -1.98 16.97
N ARG A 95 3.99 -2.26 16.87
CA ARG A 95 4.97 -1.98 17.96
C ARG A 95 5.05 -0.50 18.33
N TYR A 96 4.69 0.39 17.40
CA TYR A 96 4.76 1.84 17.62
C TYR A 96 3.53 2.42 18.35
N GLY A 97 2.50 1.60 18.63
CA GLY A 97 1.32 2.01 19.40
C GLY A 97 0.49 3.12 18.77
N ARG A 98 0.53 3.24 17.44
CA ARG A 98 -0.21 4.23 16.64
C ARG A 98 -1.22 3.54 15.74
N PRO A 99 -2.21 4.27 15.19
CA PRO A 99 -3.09 3.74 14.15
C PRO A 99 -2.28 3.19 12.97
N VAL A 100 -2.71 2.05 12.43
CA VAL A 100 -2.02 1.39 11.32
C VAL A 100 -2.92 1.35 10.09
N LEU A 101 -2.35 1.59 8.92
CA LEU A 101 -3.01 1.61 7.61
C LEU A 101 -2.19 0.82 6.59
N CYS A 102 -2.77 -0.20 5.97
CA CYS A 102 -2.21 -0.77 4.75
C CYS A 102 -2.74 0.03 3.55
N SER A 103 -1.93 0.95 3.02
CA SER A 103 -2.39 1.87 1.98
C SER A 103 -2.31 1.31 0.57
N GLU A 104 -1.60 0.20 0.38
CA GLU A 104 -1.62 -0.58 -0.86
C GLU A 104 -1.41 -2.07 -0.57
N TRP A 105 -2.27 -2.89 -1.15
CA TRP A 105 -2.21 -4.35 -1.09
C TRP A 105 -3.08 -4.95 -2.18
N MET A 106 -3.20 -6.24 -2.25
CA MET A 106 -3.93 -7.04 -3.19
C MET A 106 -3.16 -7.28 -4.50
N ALA A 107 -2.62 -8.48 -4.61
CA ALA A 107 -1.92 -8.98 -5.78
C ALA A 107 -2.12 -10.50 -5.84
N ARG A 108 -3.15 -10.96 -6.58
CA ARG A 108 -3.62 -12.36 -6.55
C ARG A 108 -2.53 -13.36 -6.85
N THR A 109 -1.68 -13.09 -7.83
CA THR A 109 -0.60 -14.02 -8.22
C THR A 109 0.51 -14.12 -7.17
N ARG A 110 0.50 -13.28 -6.14
CA ARG A 110 1.44 -13.28 -5.00
C ARG A 110 0.80 -13.82 -3.71
N GLY A 111 -0.45 -14.26 -3.77
CA GLY A 111 -1.19 -14.74 -2.60
C GLY A 111 -1.74 -13.64 -1.68
N SER A 112 -1.73 -12.40 -2.15
CA SER A 112 -2.39 -11.27 -1.49
C SER A 112 -3.79 -11.11 -2.07
N ASP A 113 -4.76 -11.78 -1.49
CA ASP A 113 -6.16 -11.75 -1.91
C ASP A 113 -7.11 -11.41 -0.75
N TYR A 114 -8.36 -11.10 -1.06
CA TYR A 114 -9.33 -10.64 -0.07
C TYR A 114 -9.63 -11.68 1.01
N PRO A 115 -9.88 -12.98 0.68
CA PRO A 115 -10.14 -13.99 1.71
C PRO A 115 -8.97 -14.22 2.65
N SER A 116 -7.73 -14.12 2.16
CA SER A 116 -6.54 -14.35 2.98
C SER A 116 -6.20 -13.18 3.88
N ILE A 117 -6.32 -11.94 3.39
CA ILE A 117 -5.78 -10.75 4.06
C ILE A 117 -6.81 -10.01 4.93
N LEU A 118 -8.06 -9.86 4.45
CA LEU A 118 -9.07 -9.08 5.19
C LEU A 118 -9.35 -9.58 6.61
N PRO A 119 -9.38 -10.90 6.91
CA PRO A 119 -9.59 -11.38 8.27
C PRO A 119 -8.52 -10.87 9.24
N LEU A 120 -7.24 -10.86 8.84
CA LEU A 120 -6.14 -10.30 9.63
C LEU A 120 -6.35 -8.80 9.88
N PHE A 121 -6.68 -8.03 8.85
CA PHE A 121 -6.89 -6.59 8.99
C PHE A 121 -8.06 -6.28 9.92
N LYS A 122 -9.15 -7.03 9.84
CA LYS A 122 -10.29 -6.89 10.76
C LYS A 122 -9.92 -7.22 12.20
N GLU A 123 -9.26 -8.34 12.43
CA GLU A 123 -8.82 -8.77 13.76
C GLU A 123 -7.92 -7.71 14.41
N LYS A 124 -6.93 -7.22 13.65
CA LYS A 124 -5.94 -6.25 14.14
C LYS A 124 -6.40 -4.79 14.01
N LYS A 125 -7.63 -4.54 13.52
CA LYS A 125 -8.20 -3.18 13.30
C LYS A 125 -7.32 -2.32 12.39
N ILE A 126 -6.81 -2.90 11.33
CA ILE A 126 -6.00 -2.22 10.30
C ILE A 126 -6.94 -1.62 9.25
N GLY A 127 -6.85 -0.33 9.01
CA GLY A 127 -7.46 0.29 7.83
C GLY A 127 -6.75 -0.14 6.56
N SER A 128 -7.46 -0.28 5.44
CA SER A 128 -6.78 -0.70 4.21
C SER A 128 -7.42 -0.14 2.94
N PHE A 129 -6.56 0.10 1.94
CA PHE A 129 -6.95 0.40 0.56
C PHE A 129 -6.30 -0.63 -0.37
N SER A 130 -7.13 -1.42 -1.06
CA SER A 130 -6.62 -2.32 -2.09
C SER A 130 -6.20 -1.55 -3.32
N TYR A 131 -5.15 -2.01 -3.99
CA TYR A 131 -4.72 -1.44 -5.26
C TYR A 131 -5.50 -2.05 -6.42
N GLY A 132 -5.84 -1.20 -7.42
CA GLY A 132 -6.66 -1.62 -8.56
C GLY A 132 -8.15 -1.65 -8.28
N LEU A 133 -8.94 -1.04 -9.13
CA LEU A 133 -10.40 -1.04 -9.03
C LEU A 133 -11.06 -1.40 -10.35
N VAL A 134 -10.86 -0.58 -11.39
CA VAL A 134 -11.42 -0.80 -12.72
C VAL A 134 -10.29 -0.89 -13.73
N ASN A 135 -10.31 -1.98 -14.50
CA ASN A 135 -9.36 -2.18 -15.58
C ASN A 135 -9.40 -1.01 -16.58
N GLY A 136 -8.24 -0.50 -16.93
CA GLY A 136 -8.13 0.63 -17.82
C GLY A 136 -6.71 0.83 -18.34
N LYS A 137 -6.35 2.08 -18.62
CA LYS A 137 -5.06 2.44 -19.22
C LYS A 137 -3.83 2.08 -18.35
N GLN A 138 -4.00 1.94 -17.04
CA GLN A 138 -2.94 1.50 -16.14
C GLN A 138 -2.62 0.01 -16.26
N GLN A 139 -3.54 -0.79 -16.83
CA GLN A 139 -3.34 -2.21 -17.09
C GLN A 139 -2.97 -3.01 -15.82
N CYS A 140 -3.58 -2.67 -14.70
CA CYS A 140 -3.30 -3.30 -13.40
C CYS A 140 -3.77 -4.76 -13.28
N GLN A 141 -4.44 -5.30 -14.29
CA GLN A 141 -4.75 -6.73 -14.40
C GLN A 141 -3.51 -7.57 -14.70
N TYR A 142 -2.42 -6.99 -15.23
CA TYR A 142 -1.19 -7.69 -15.54
C TYR A 142 -0.18 -7.63 -14.38
N PRO A 143 0.58 -8.74 -14.11
CA PRO A 143 1.68 -8.71 -13.15
C PRO A 143 2.79 -7.75 -13.58
N TRP A 144 3.46 -7.13 -12.61
CA TRP A 144 4.50 -6.12 -12.86
C TRP A 144 5.68 -6.59 -13.72
N ASN A 145 6.05 -7.87 -13.63
CA ASN A 145 7.26 -8.43 -14.26
C ASN A 145 6.88 -9.32 -15.44
N THR A 146 6.04 -8.83 -16.33
CA THR A 146 5.76 -9.55 -17.57
C THR A 146 6.93 -9.35 -18.53
N VAL A 147 8.04 -10.06 -18.27
CA VAL A 147 9.25 -10.05 -19.10
C VAL A 147 9.56 -11.48 -19.52
N VAL A 148 9.68 -11.72 -20.83
CA VAL A 148 10.17 -12.98 -21.39
C VAL A 148 11.46 -12.67 -22.15
N ASP A 149 12.53 -13.42 -21.88
CA ASP A 149 13.86 -13.24 -22.50
C ASP A 149 14.38 -11.79 -22.41
N GLY A 150 14.15 -11.12 -21.27
CA GLY A 150 14.62 -9.75 -21.05
C GLY A 150 13.85 -8.67 -21.79
N LYS A 151 12.76 -9.01 -22.48
CA LYS A 151 11.92 -8.04 -23.20
C LYS A 151 10.52 -7.97 -22.57
N PRO A 152 9.93 -6.76 -22.45
CA PRO A 152 8.53 -6.63 -22.04
C PRO A 152 7.63 -7.46 -22.96
N VAL A 153 6.77 -8.30 -22.39
CA VAL A 153 5.75 -9.01 -23.16
C VAL A 153 4.65 -8.01 -23.51
N PRO A 154 4.24 -7.92 -24.78
CA PRO A 154 3.07 -7.13 -25.14
C PRO A 154 1.84 -7.71 -24.43
N PHE A 155 1.09 -6.85 -23.75
CA PHE A 155 -0.17 -7.21 -23.08
C PHE A 155 -1.29 -7.33 -24.13
N THR A 156 -1.25 -8.41 -24.90
CA THR A 156 -2.19 -8.65 -26.02
C THR A 156 -3.34 -9.59 -25.67
N GLU A 157 -3.18 -10.33 -24.56
CA GLU A 157 -4.17 -11.31 -24.11
C GLU A 157 -4.53 -11.07 -22.65
N GLU A 158 -5.79 -11.27 -22.30
CA GLU A 158 -6.24 -11.17 -20.92
C GLU A 158 -5.56 -12.27 -20.09
N PRO A 159 -4.92 -11.94 -18.93
CA PRO A 159 -4.31 -12.96 -18.10
C PRO A 159 -5.38 -13.84 -17.45
N GLU A 160 -5.09 -15.14 -17.30
CA GLU A 160 -5.99 -16.10 -16.66
C GLU A 160 -6.35 -15.66 -15.22
N LEU A 161 -5.35 -15.16 -14.48
CA LEU A 161 -5.53 -14.60 -13.14
C LEU A 161 -5.13 -13.13 -13.15
N TRP A 162 -6.11 -12.24 -12.95
CA TRP A 162 -5.86 -10.81 -12.85
C TRP A 162 -5.06 -10.45 -11.60
N PHE A 163 -4.12 -9.53 -11.78
CA PHE A 163 -3.22 -9.14 -10.71
C PHE A 163 -3.92 -8.31 -9.64
N HIS A 164 -4.50 -7.15 -9.99
CA HIS A 164 -5.11 -6.23 -9.04
C HIS A 164 -6.59 -5.95 -9.29
N ASP A 165 -6.98 -5.57 -10.51
CA ASP A 165 -8.29 -4.97 -10.78
C ASP A 165 -9.48 -5.87 -10.39
N LEU A 166 -10.57 -5.24 -9.94
CA LEU A 166 -11.81 -5.89 -9.52
C LEU A 166 -12.87 -5.91 -10.62
N PHE A 167 -12.89 -4.88 -11.45
CA PHE A 167 -13.91 -4.67 -12.44
C PHE A 167 -13.34 -4.51 -13.85
N ARG A 168 -14.09 -4.97 -14.83
CA ARG A 168 -13.86 -4.71 -16.24
C ARG A 168 -14.20 -3.26 -16.59
N PRO A 169 -13.78 -2.74 -17.77
CA PRO A 169 -14.10 -1.38 -18.20
C PRO A 169 -15.60 -1.07 -18.29
N ASP A 170 -16.43 -2.09 -18.49
CA ASP A 170 -17.89 -1.99 -18.50
C ASP A 170 -18.51 -2.10 -17.09
N HIS A 171 -17.68 -2.12 -16.05
CA HIS A 171 -18.03 -2.24 -14.63
C HIS A 171 -18.57 -3.63 -14.22
N THR A 172 -18.48 -4.63 -15.08
CA THR A 172 -18.76 -6.02 -14.66
C THR A 172 -17.62 -6.55 -13.79
N PRO A 173 -17.90 -7.33 -12.74
CA PRO A 173 -16.87 -7.94 -11.93
C PRO A 173 -15.93 -8.82 -12.75
N TYR A 174 -14.63 -8.78 -12.44
CA TYR A 174 -13.69 -9.80 -12.89
C TYR A 174 -14.04 -11.15 -12.29
N ASN A 175 -14.32 -11.18 -10.98
CA ASN A 175 -14.74 -12.37 -10.24
C ASN A 175 -15.93 -12.02 -9.33
N GLU A 176 -17.10 -12.58 -9.61
CA GLU A 176 -18.34 -12.30 -8.86
C GLU A 176 -18.28 -12.83 -7.42
N GLU A 177 -17.61 -13.97 -7.19
CA GLU A 177 -17.48 -14.54 -5.85
C GLU A 177 -16.62 -13.67 -4.95
N GLU A 178 -15.54 -13.10 -5.49
CA GLU A 178 -14.69 -12.15 -4.77
C GLU A 178 -15.47 -10.88 -4.40
N ILE A 179 -16.25 -10.32 -5.33
CA ILE A 179 -17.10 -9.16 -5.04
C ILE A 179 -18.16 -9.48 -3.99
N ARG A 180 -18.75 -10.67 -4.04
CA ARG A 180 -19.70 -11.13 -3.01
C ARG A 180 -19.01 -11.22 -1.65
N TYR A 181 -17.82 -11.84 -1.59
CA TYR A 181 -17.03 -11.93 -0.37
C TYR A 181 -16.74 -10.55 0.23
N ILE A 182 -16.32 -9.58 -0.59
CA ILE A 182 -16.04 -8.21 -0.15
C ILE A 182 -17.31 -7.56 0.43
N LYS A 183 -18.45 -7.69 -0.24
CA LYS A 183 -19.73 -7.13 0.23
C LYS A 183 -20.15 -7.74 1.56
N ASP A 184 -20.10 -9.06 1.68
CA ASP A 184 -20.46 -9.79 2.91
C ASP A 184 -19.53 -9.36 4.06
N TYR A 185 -18.24 -9.24 3.78
CA TYR A 185 -17.24 -8.77 4.75
C TYR A 185 -17.52 -7.35 5.25
N LEU A 186 -17.98 -6.46 4.37
CA LEU A 186 -18.36 -5.08 4.69
C LEU A 186 -19.77 -4.95 5.27
N GLY A 187 -20.55 -6.04 5.34
CA GLY A 187 -21.95 -6.03 5.80
C GLY A 187 -22.89 -5.30 4.84
N LYS A 188 -22.69 -5.45 3.53
CA LYS A 188 -23.44 -4.77 2.45
C LYS A 188 -24.30 -5.73 1.66
#